data_80abac6f403750f75b899c18ea587fa8
#
_entry.id   80abac6f403750f75b899c18ea587fa8
#
_cell.length_a   1.000
_cell.length_b   1.000
_cell.length_c   1.000
_cell.angle_alpha   90.00
_cell.angle_beta   90.00
_cell.angle_gamma   90.00
#
_symmetry.space_group_name_H-M   'P 1'
#
loop_
_entity.id
_entity.type
_entity.pdbx_description
1 polymer ?
#
loop_
_entity_poly.entity_id
_entity_poly.type
_entity_poly.pdbx_seq_one_letter_code
_entity_poly.pdbx_strand_id
1 'polypeptide(L)' 'MKFCYYVLWNETKDVTGPMPLKEALKFKEDNEWIQPMSILKLVIDEDGKEVK' A
#
# COMPACT_ATOMS: atom_id res chain seq x y z
N MET A 1 -10.42 -13.86 5.64
CA MET A 1 -9.48 -13.31 4.69
C MET A 1 -9.38 -11.80 4.85
N LYS A 2 -8.20 -11.29 5.02
CA LYS A 2 -7.98 -9.87 5.21
C LYS A 2 -7.15 -9.29 4.08
N PHE A 3 -7.30 -8.01 3.85
CA PHE A 3 -6.53 -7.29 2.85
C PHE A 3 -5.74 -6.17 3.53
N CYS A 4 -4.55 -5.96 3.09
CA CYS A 4 -3.81 -4.76 3.44
C CYS A 4 -3.23 -4.15 2.19
N TYR A 5 -2.89 -2.89 2.27
CA TYR A 5 -2.43 -2.13 1.11
C TYR A 5 -1.13 -1.45 1.44
N TYR A 6 -0.32 -1.30 0.41
CA TYR A 6 0.97 -0.60 0.51
C TYR A 6 1.02 0.46 -0.57
N VAL A 7 1.75 1.51 -0.32
CA VAL A 7 2.00 2.54 -1.32
C VAL A 7 3.43 2.40 -1.80
N LEU A 8 3.58 2.14 -3.09
CA LEU A 8 4.89 2.04 -3.73
C LEU A 8 5.30 3.40 -4.29
N TRP A 9 6.45 3.91 -3.86
CA TRP A 9 7.04 5.12 -4.39
C TRP A 9 7.80 4.75 -5.65
N ASN A 10 7.28 5.15 -6.81
CA ASN A 10 7.77 4.64 -8.09
C ASN A 10 9.22 5.00 -8.41
N GLU A 11 9.67 6.17 -7.99
CA GLU A 11 11.04 6.60 -8.29
C GLU A 11 12.07 5.97 -7.36
N THR A 12 11.81 6.00 -6.05
CA THR A 12 12.75 5.50 -5.05
C THR A 12 12.59 4.00 -4.80
N LYS A 13 11.45 3.42 -5.24
CA LYS A 13 11.12 2.02 -4.99
C LYS A 13 10.89 1.71 -3.52
N ASP A 14 10.61 2.73 -2.72
CA ASP A 14 10.24 2.54 -1.32
C ASP A 14 8.80 2.07 -1.22
N VAL A 15 8.49 1.39 -0.13
CA VAL A 15 7.14 0.90 0.14
C VAL A 15 6.71 1.37 1.52
N THR A 16 5.52 1.97 1.59
CA THR A 16 4.94 2.45 2.84
C THR A 16 3.68 1.65 3.16
N GLY A 17 3.56 1.20 4.38
CA GLY A 17 2.41 0.43 4.83
C GLY A 17 2.84 -0.61 5.85
N PRO A 18 1.97 -1.58 6.19
CA PRO A 18 0.63 -1.79 5.63
C PRO A 18 -0.41 -0.79 6.16
N MET A 19 -1.45 -0.56 5.38
CA MET A 19 -2.52 0.35 5.77
C MET A 19 -3.82 -0.02 5.07
N PRO A 20 -4.99 0.41 5.62
CA PRO A 20 -6.26 0.22 4.93
C PRO A 20 -6.30 0.96 3.61
N LEU A 21 -7.13 0.49 2.68
CA LEU A 21 -7.24 1.12 1.36
C LEU A 21 -7.54 2.61 1.45
N LYS A 22 -8.42 3.00 2.35
CA LYS A 22 -8.80 4.40 2.51
C LYS A 22 -7.60 5.27 2.86
N GLU A 23 -6.73 4.77 3.76
CA GLU A 23 -5.52 5.50 4.13
C GLU A 23 -4.49 5.49 3.01
N ALA A 24 -4.37 4.38 2.30
CA ALA A 24 -3.44 4.27 1.18
C ALA A 24 -3.79 5.27 0.08
N LEU A 25 -5.08 5.40 -0.23
CA LEU A 25 -5.54 6.36 -1.24
C LEU A 25 -5.25 7.80 -0.81
N LYS A 26 -5.51 8.10 0.46
CA LYS A 26 -5.25 9.43 0.99
C LYS A 26 -3.76 9.74 1.01
N PHE A 27 -2.96 8.78 1.43
CA PHE A 27 -1.50 8.93 1.46
C PHE A 27 -0.96 9.20 0.06
N LYS A 28 -1.44 8.45 -0.92
CA LYS A 28 -1.06 8.65 -2.31
C LYS A 28 -1.44 10.06 -2.78
N GLU A 29 -2.67 10.47 -2.52
CA GLU A 29 -3.15 11.79 -2.91
C GLU A 29 -2.32 12.91 -2.27
N ASP A 30 -2.02 12.78 -0.98
CA ASP A 30 -1.28 13.79 -0.24
C ASP A 30 0.18 13.91 -0.68
N ASN A 31 0.75 12.86 -1.23
CA ASN A 31 2.17 12.81 -1.55
C ASN A 31 2.47 12.69 -3.04
N GLU A 32 1.44 12.63 -3.86
CA GLU A 32 1.59 12.44 -5.30
C GLU A 32 2.35 13.58 -5.98
N TRP A 33 2.34 14.76 -5.38
CA TRP A 33 3.08 15.91 -5.90
C TRP A 33 4.59 15.73 -5.79
N ILE A 34 5.05 14.82 -4.94
CA ILE A 34 6.48 14.54 -4.76
C ILE A 34 6.98 13.63 -5.88
N GLN A 35 6.26 12.52 -6.10
CA GLN A 35 6.57 11.57 -7.16
C GLN A 35 5.36 10.68 -7.40
N PRO A 36 5.28 10.04 -8.56
CA PRO A 36 4.20 9.07 -8.83
C PRO A 36 4.24 7.92 -7.85
N MET A 37 3.07 7.42 -7.48
CA MET A 37 2.93 6.31 -6.55
C MET A 37 1.94 5.30 -7.08
N SER A 38 2.06 4.06 -6.60
CA SER A 38 1.16 2.97 -6.95
C SER A 38 0.62 2.33 -5.69
N ILE A 39 -0.61 1.81 -5.76
CA ILE A 39 -1.21 1.10 -4.65
C ILE A 39 -1.02 -0.40 -4.88
N LEU A 40 -0.43 -1.07 -3.90
CA LEU A 40 -0.25 -2.52 -3.92
C LEU A 40 -1.24 -3.16 -2.95
N LYS A 41 -1.93 -4.17 -3.42
CA LYS A 41 -2.89 -4.91 -2.60
C LYS A 41 -2.27 -6.25 -2.21
N LEU A 42 -2.30 -6.56 -0.93
CA LEU A 42 -1.81 -7.82 -0.41
C LEU A 42 -2.93 -8.55 0.31
N VAL A 43 -3.07 -9.84 0.03
CA VAL A 43 -4.04 -10.69 0.70
C VAL A 43 -3.31 -11.45 1.80
N ILE A 44 -3.84 -11.36 3.03
CA ILE A 44 -3.29 -12.10 4.16
C ILE A 44 -4.37 -13.00 4.73
N ASP A 45 -3.95 -14.13 5.32
CA ASP A 45 -4.88 -15.07 5.92
C ASP A 45 -5.27 -14.61 7.34
N GLU A 46 -6.09 -15.43 8.02
CA GLU A 46 -6.55 -15.10 9.35
C GLU A 46 -5.45 -15.03 10.38
N ASP A 47 -4.33 -15.68 10.12
CA ASP A 47 -3.16 -15.68 11.01
C ASP A 47 -2.22 -14.52 10.69
N GLY A 48 -2.56 -13.72 9.69
CA GLY A 48 -1.74 -12.59 9.30
C GLY A 48 -0.60 -12.95 8.35
N LYS A 49 -0.63 -14.13 7.80
CA LYS A 49 0.40 -14.57 6.85
C LYS A 49 0.03 -14.19 5.43
N GLU A 50 1.04 -13.89 4.63
CA GLU A 50 0.84 -13.57 3.24
C GLU A 50 0.34 -14.79 2.47
N VAL A 51 -0.69 -14.60 1.68
CA VAL A 51 -1.26 -15.64 0.82
C VAL A 51 -0.73 -15.41 -0.59
N LYS A 52 -0.08 -16.41 -1.12
CA LYS A 52 0.49 -16.34 -2.46
C LYS A 52 -0.43 -16.98 -3.49
#